data_3fabc2a92739bc3e0d2bec2697d8e3e3
#
_entry.id   3fabc2a92739bc3e0d2bec2697d8e3e3
#
_cell.length_a   1.000
_cell.length_b   1.000
_cell.length_c   1.000
_cell.angle_alpha   90.00
_cell.angle_beta   90.00
_cell.angle_gamma   90.00
#
_symmetry.space_group_name_H-M   'P 1'
#
loop_
_entity.id
_entity.type
_entity.pdbx_description
1 polymer ?
#
loop_
_entity_poly.entity_id
_entity_poly.type
_entity_poly.pdbx_seq_one_letter_code
_entity_poly.pdbx_strand_id
1 'polypeptide(L)'
;PVTLGMLLRAFLFFFVGYAIASFLAKRLQHGLVTRGHIAEAQAKTLRNWAMIFIGVFLVIGTLSFLKIPLTVFAFFGGALAIGLGFGTQTLIKNFISGIIVLAERKVRVGDILDVDGIVGTVVEVNTRSSVIRGADDVETMIPNSTFLENRVTNWTLSSSKVRRSLRVGVAYGT
;
A
#
# COMPACT_ATOMS: atom_id res chain seq x y z
N PRO A 1 6.72 -42.69 -14.26
CA PRO A 1 6.42 -43.26 -12.95
C PRO A 1 7.20 -42.51 -11.88
N VAL A 2 6.49 -42.17 -10.80
CA VAL A 2 7.09 -41.52 -9.63
C VAL A 2 7.96 -42.57 -8.93
N THR A 3 9.25 -42.31 -8.78
CA THR A 3 10.19 -43.24 -8.11
C THR A 3 10.27 -42.90 -6.61
N LEU A 4 10.59 -43.91 -5.79
CA LEU A 4 10.79 -43.71 -4.34
C LEU A 4 11.85 -42.63 -4.07
N GLY A 5 12.89 -42.54 -4.89
CA GLY A 5 13.92 -41.51 -4.79
C GLY A 5 13.39 -40.08 -5.05
N MET A 6 12.40 -39.91 -5.92
CA MET A 6 11.74 -38.60 -6.13
C MET A 6 10.91 -38.20 -4.94
N LEU A 7 10.15 -39.15 -4.36
CA LEU A 7 9.37 -38.91 -3.14
C LEU A 7 10.27 -38.49 -1.97
N LEU A 8 11.37 -39.18 -1.78
CA LEU A 8 12.32 -38.88 -0.70
C LEU A 8 12.97 -37.49 -0.88
N ARG A 9 13.36 -37.13 -2.10
CA ARG A 9 13.91 -35.79 -2.40
C ARG A 9 12.86 -34.70 -2.20
N ALA A 10 11.63 -34.91 -2.66
CA ALA A 10 10.54 -33.96 -2.50
C ALA A 10 10.21 -33.73 -1.00
N PHE A 11 10.16 -34.83 -0.23
CA PHE A 11 9.96 -34.76 1.21
C PHE A 11 11.09 -34.01 1.91
N LEU A 12 12.32 -34.37 1.59
CA LEU A 12 13.51 -33.73 2.19
C LEU A 12 13.53 -32.22 1.85
N PHE A 13 13.28 -31.86 0.58
CA PHE A 13 13.23 -30.47 0.13
C PHE A 13 12.20 -29.67 0.93
N PHE A 14 10.97 -30.21 1.07
CA PHE A 14 9.90 -29.52 1.77
C PHE A 14 10.22 -29.34 3.27
N PHE A 15 10.58 -30.41 3.96
CA PHE A 15 10.80 -30.35 5.40
C PHE A 15 12.07 -29.59 5.79
N VAL A 16 13.16 -29.78 5.06
CA VAL A 16 14.41 -29.04 5.28
C VAL A 16 14.20 -27.56 4.94
N GLY A 17 13.56 -27.27 3.79
CA GLY A 17 13.22 -25.89 3.41
C GLY A 17 12.36 -25.20 4.43
N TYR A 18 11.31 -25.88 4.93
CA TYR A 18 10.43 -25.34 5.98
C TYR A 18 11.15 -25.12 7.30
N ALA A 19 12.02 -26.06 7.70
CA ALA A 19 12.81 -25.93 8.93
C ALA A 19 13.76 -24.72 8.86
N ILE A 20 14.49 -24.59 7.74
CA ILE A 20 15.40 -23.46 7.51
C ILE A 20 14.60 -22.14 7.49
N ALA A 21 13.50 -22.08 6.73
CA ALA A 21 12.68 -20.89 6.63
C ALA A 21 12.12 -20.47 8.00
N SER A 22 11.61 -21.43 8.79
CA SER A 22 11.07 -21.16 10.12
C SER A 22 12.13 -20.68 11.10
N PHE A 23 13.34 -21.25 11.03
CA PHE A 23 14.48 -20.83 11.83
C PHE A 23 14.91 -19.39 11.48
N LEU A 24 15.07 -19.09 10.20
CA LEU A 24 15.43 -17.75 9.73
C LEU A 24 14.35 -16.72 10.07
N ALA A 25 13.09 -17.07 9.87
CA ALA A 25 11.97 -16.18 10.18
C ALA A 25 11.88 -15.84 11.67
N LYS A 26 12.14 -16.82 12.57
CA LYS A 26 12.21 -16.60 14.01
C LYS A 26 13.41 -15.72 14.39
N ARG A 27 14.56 -15.94 13.77
CA ARG A 27 15.77 -15.12 14.00
C ARG A 27 15.54 -13.66 13.57
N LEU A 28 14.94 -13.45 12.40
CA LEU A 28 14.60 -12.13 11.89
C LEU A 28 13.56 -11.43 12.80
N GLN A 29 12.50 -12.14 13.20
CA GLN A 29 11.51 -11.61 14.14
C GLN A 29 12.18 -11.13 15.43
N HIS A 30 13.01 -11.96 16.04
CA HIS A 30 13.70 -11.61 17.27
C HIS A 30 14.62 -10.40 17.09
N GLY A 31 15.38 -10.35 15.99
CA GLY A 31 16.26 -9.21 15.67
C GLY A 31 15.52 -7.90 15.43
N LEU A 32 14.34 -7.93 14.82
CA LEU A 32 13.52 -6.72 14.58
C LEU A 32 12.91 -6.19 15.88
N VAL A 33 12.45 -7.07 16.75
CA VAL A 33 11.87 -6.69 18.06
C VAL A 33 12.96 -6.17 19.01
N THR A 34 14.09 -6.86 19.11
CA THR A 34 15.18 -6.48 20.05
C THR A 34 15.86 -5.18 19.67
N ARG A 35 15.86 -4.82 18.38
CA ARG A 35 16.40 -3.52 17.90
C ARG A 35 15.38 -2.38 18.00
N GLY A 36 14.17 -2.64 18.52
CA GLY A 36 13.14 -1.63 18.73
C GLY A 36 12.51 -1.08 17.43
N HIS A 37 12.71 -1.77 16.29
CA HIS A 37 12.19 -1.27 15.01
C HIS A 37 10.67 -1.44 14.86
N ILE A 38 10.10 -2.52 15.44
CA ILE A 38 8.67 -2.82 15.34
C ILE A 38 8.17 -3.51 16.61
N ALA A 39 6.86 -3.35 16.90
CA ALA A 39 6.20 -4.05 18.00
C ALA A 39 6.15 -5.56 17.74
N GLU A 40 6.16 -6.35 18.83
CA GLU A 40 6.16 -7.82 18.76
C GLU A 40 4.97 -8.37 17.96
N ALA A 41 3.78 -7.78 18.12
CA ALA A 41 2.59 -8.16 17.35
C ALA A 41 2.77 -7.97 15.84
N GLN A 42 3.39 -6.87 15.43
CA GLN A 42 3.68 -6.58 14.01
C GLN A 42 4.73 -7.54 13.46
N ALA A 43 5.79 -7.82 14.22
CA ALA A 43 6.82 -8.79 13.85
C ALA A 43 6.25 -10.21 13.66
N LYS A 44 5.34 -10.63 14.56
CA LYS A 44 4.63 -11.92 14.45
C LYS A 44 3.75 -11.98 13.20
N THR A 45 3.02 -10.93 12.91
CA THR A 45 2.17 -10.83 11.70
C THR A 45 3.01 -10.92 10.44
N LEU A 46 4.10 -10.16 10.36
CA LEU A 46 5.03 -10.19 9.24
C LEU A 46 5.62 -11.59 9.03
N ARG A 47 6.05 -12.24 10.10
CA ARG A 47 6.54 -13.63 10.04
C ARG A 47 5.48 -14.59 9.49
N ASN A 48 4.23 -14.49 9.97
CA ASN A 48 3.17 -15.39 9.53
C ASN A 48 2.89 -15.23 8.02
N TRP A 49 2.82 -14.00 7.52
CA TRP A 49 2.68 -13.75 6.09
C TRP A 49 3.87 -14.28 5.29
N ALA A 50 5.10 -14.02 5.75
CA ALA A 50 6.31 -14.55 5.11
C ALA A 50 6.27 -16.09 5.04
N MET A 51 5.88 -16.77 6.12
CA MET A 51 5.79 -18.22 6.15
C MET A 51 4.71 -18.78 5.23
N ILE A 52 3.58 -18.07 5.04
CA ILE A 52 2.56 -18.46 4.06
C ILE A 52 3.14 -18.40 2.64
N PHE A 53 3.78 -17.30 2.26
CA PHE A 53 4.40 -17.17 0.93
C PHE A 53 5.49 -18.22 0.70
N ILE A 54 6.40 -18.40 1.67
CA ILE A 54 7.45 -19.42 1.59
C ILE A 54 6.84 -20.82 1.46
N GLY A 55 5.78 -21.12 2.22
CA GLY A 55 5.05 -22.38 2.13
C GLY A 55 4.51 -22.66 0.74
N VAL A 56 3.89 -21.65 0.10
CA VAL A 56 3.41 -21.77 -1.29
C VAL A 56 4.57 -22.10 -2.26
N PHE A 57 5.70 -21.40 -2.15
CA PHE A 57 6.88 -21.68 -2.99
C PHE A 57 7.47 -23.07 -2.74
N LEU A 58 7.50 -23.51 -1.47
CA LEU A 58 7.97 -24.87 -1.13
C LEU A 58 7.03 -25.94 -1.71
N VAL A 59 5.72 -25.73 -1.65
CA VAL A 59 4.75 -26.65 -2.27
C VAL A 59 4.97 -26.73 -3.79
N ILE A 60 5.08 -25.59 -4.49
CA ILE A 60 5.33 -25.53 -5.93
C ILE A 60 6.64 -26.25 -6.28
N GLY A 61 7.72 -25.98 -5.53
CA GLY A 61 9.00 -26.66 -5.71
C GLY A 61 8.90 -28.17 -5.50
N THR A 62 8.18 -28.59 -4.46
CA THR A 62 7.94 -30.02 -4.18
C THR A 62 7.19 -30.72 -5.32
N LEU A 63 6.13 -30.09 -5.85
CA LEU A 63 5.38 -30.61 -7.01
C LEU A 63 6.27 -30.73 -8.25
N SER A 64 7.18 -29.80 -8.46
CA SER A 64 8.16 -29.83 -9.55
C SER A 64 9.11 -31.04 -9.43
N PHE A 65 9.58 -31.38 -8.23
CA PHE A 65 10.39 -32.58 -8.01
C PHE A 65 9.64 -33.87 -8.31
N LEU A 66 8.33 -33.88 -8.08
CA LEU A 66 7.46 -35.01 -8.38
C LEU A 66 7.06 -35.10 -9.87
N LYS A 67 7.57 -34.16 -10.71
CA LYS A 67 7.20 -34.03 -12.13
C LYS A 67 5.69 -33.88 -12.35
N ILE A 68 4.98 -33.32 -11.38
CA ILE A 68 3.56 -33.00 -11.53
C ILE A 68 3.45 -31.78 -12.42
N PRO A 69 2.63 -31.80 -13.49
CA PRO A 69 2.50 -30.66 -14.39
C PRO A 69 1.92 -29.46 -13.64
N LEU A 70 2.70 -28.38 -13.56
CA LEU A 70 2.30 -27.15 -12.87
C LEU A 70 1.33 -26.28 -13.67
N THR A 71 1.01 -26.68 -14.91
CA THR A 71 0.14 -25.94 -15.83
C THR A 71 -1.25 -25.65 -15.24
N VAL A 72 -1.83 -26.65 -14.56
CA VAL A 72 -3.14 -26.48 -13.90
C VAL A 72 -3.06 -25.45 -12.78
N PHE A 73 -2.01 -25.52 -11.97
CA PHE A 73 -1.79 -24.56 -10.88
C PHE A 73 -1.48 -23.16 -11.41
N ALA A 74 -0.76 -23.07 -12.54
CA ALA A 74 -0.51 -21.79 -13.21
C ALA A 74 -1.79 -21.15 -13.72
N PHE A 75 -2.73 -21.96 -14.28
CA PHE A 75 -4.03 -21.47 -14.72
C PHE A 75 -4.85 -20.90 -13.55
N PHE A 76 -5.02 -21.68 -12.50
CA PHE A 76 -5.75 -21.22 -11.30
C PHE A 76 -5.05 -20.05 -10.60
N GLY A 77 -3.73 -20.10 -10.51
CA GLY A 77 -2.92 -19.01 -9.95
C GLY A 77 -3.05 -17.72 -10.75
N GLY A 78 -3.10 -17.84 -12.09
CA GLY A 78 -3.35 -16.70 -12.98
C GLY A 78 -4.73 -16.09 -12.77
N ALA A 79 -5.78 -16.91 -12.70
CA ALA A 79 -7.14 -16.45 -12.43
C ALA A 79 -7.24 -15.77 -11.05
N LEU A 80 -6.60 -16.36 -10.02
CA LEU A 80 -6.53 -15.77 -8.69
C LEU A 80 -5.76 -14.44 -8.69
N ALA A 81 -4.63 -14.37 -9.40
CA ALA A 81 -3.83 -13.14 -9.50
C ALA A 81 -4.61 -12.00 -10.16
N ILE A 82 -5.40 -12.30 -11.21
CA ILE A 82 -6.29 -11.32 -11.85
C ILE A 82 -7.34 -10.83 -10.84
N GLY A 83 -8.00 -11.75 -10.12
CA GLY A 83 -9.00 -11.38 -9.10
C GLY A 83 -8.41 -10.53 -7.97
N LEU A 84 -7.24 -10.89 -7.47
CA LEU A 84 -6.51 -10.10 -6.47
C LEU A 84 -6.08 -8.75 -7.02
N GLY A 85 -5.65 -8.70 -8.30
CA GLY A 85 -5.29 -7.46 -9.00
C GLY A 85 -6.45 -6.48 -9.03
N PHE A 86 -7.63 -6.91 -9.42
CA PHE A 86 -8.84 -6.07 -9.38
C PHE A 86 -9.22 -5.67 -7.97
N GLY A 87 -9.13 -6.59 -7.00
CA GLY A 87 -9.43 -6.30 -5.58
C GLY A 87 -8.47 -5.29 -4.95
N THR A 88 -7.21 -5.24 -5.39
CA THR A 88 -6.19 -4.32 -4.87
C THR A 88 -5.96 -3.08 -5.72
N GLN A 89 -6.64 -2.95 -6.85
CA GLN A 89 -6.46 -1.87 -7.83
C GLN A 89 -6.49 -0.46 -7.19
N THR A 90 -7.50 -0.18 -6.36
CA THR A 90 -7.63 1.12 -5.69
C THR A 90 -6.49 1.39 -4.71
N LEU A 91 -6.00 0.38 -4.01
CA LEU A 91 -4.86 0.53 -3.10
C LEU A 91 -3.59 0.90 -3.86
N ILE A 92 -3.29 0.16 -4.94
CA ILE A 92 -2.11 0.39 -5.80
C ILE A 92 -2.21 1.77 -6.44
N LYS A 93 -3.37 2.16 -6.97
CA LYS A 93 -3.64 3.46 -7.56
C LYS A 93 -3.33 4.59 -6.59
N ASN A 94 -3.85 4.54 -5.36
CA ASN A 94 -3.61 5.56 -4.34
C ASN A 94 -2.14 5.60 -3.90
N PHE A 95 -1.47 4.46 -3.82
CA PHE A 95 -0.06 4.37 -3.50
C PHE A 95 0.82 5.04 -4.56
N ILE A 96 0.61 4.70 -5.84
CA ILE A 96 1.33 5.30 -6.97
C ILE A 96 1.05 6.80 -7.04
N SER A 97 -0.21 7.21 -6.88
CA SER A 97 -0.59 8.63 -6.85
C SER A 97 0.10 9.38 -5.72
N GLY A 98 0.23 8.78 -4.54
CA GLY A 98 0.97 9.38 -3.42
C GLY A 98 2.44 9.62 -3.76
N ILE A 99 3.09 8.65 -4.41
CA ILE A 99 4.49 8.83 -4.87
C ILE A 99 4.59 9.99 -5.86
N ILE A 100 3.66 10.09 -6.82
CA ILE A 100 3.64 11.16 -7.83
C ILE A 100 3.43 12.53 -7.16
N VAL A 101 2.45 12.66 -6.27
CA VAL A 101 2.16 13.90 -5.54
C VAL A 101 3.39 14.38 -4.77
N LEU A 102 4.08 13.47 -4.06
CA LEU A 102 5.29 13.78 -3.31
C LEU A 102 6.47 14.14 -4.22
N ALA A 103 6.61 13.47 -5.37
CA ALA A 103 7.68 13.72 -6.33
C ALA A 103 7.50 15.04 -7.08
N GLU A 104 6.29 15.35 -7.56
CA GLU A 104 6.00 16.58 -8.30
C GLU A 104 5.90 17.80 -7.40
N ARG A 105 5.61 17.62 -6.11
CA ARG A 105 5.48 18.70 -5.12
C ARG A 105 4.49 19.80 -5.50
N LYS A 106 3.45 19.46 -6.29
CA LYS A 106 2.36 20.39 -6.63
C LYS A 106 1.36 20.57 -5.48
N VAL A 107 1.37 19.65 -4.54
CA VAL A 107 0.63 19.70 -3.29
C VAL A 107 1.64 19.54 -2.16
N ARG A 108 1.67 20.50 -1.24
CA ARG A 108 2.61 20.54 -0.10
C ARG A 108 1.85 20.75 1.19
N VAL A 109 2.42 20.27 2.29
CA VAL A 109 1.93 20.59 3.62
C VAL A 109 1.95 22.10 3.81
N GLY A 110 0.83 22.66 4.25
CA GLY A 110 0.61 24.10 4.39
C GLY A 110 -0.10 24.76 3.19
N ASP A 111 -0.24 24.08 2.05
CA ASP A 111 -1.01 24.60 0.92
C ASP A 111 -2.50 24.64 1.24
N ILE A 112 -3.20 25.65 0.72
CA ILE A 112 -4.66 25.74 0.79
C ILE A 112 -5.21 25.19 -0.51
N LEU A 113 -5.95 24.10 -0.43
CA LEU A 113 -6.53 23.40 -1.57
C LEU A 113 -8.06 23.47 -1.53
N ASP A 114 -8.63 23.41 -2.73
CA ASP A 114 -10.03 23.06 -2.96
C ASP A 114 -10.04 21.79 -3.80
N VAL A 115 -10.55 20.72 -3.20
CA VAL A 115 -10.66 19.40 -3.82
C VAL A 115 -12.12 18.96 -3.74
N ASP A 116 -12.79 18.93 -4.86
CA ASP A 116 -14.23 18.56 -4.96
C ASP A 116 -15.14 19.36 -4.00
N GLY A 117 -14.82 20.65 -3.78
CA GLY A 117 -15.57 21.52 -2.86
C GLY A 117 -15.14 21.46 -1.40
N ILE A 118 -14.18 20.61 -1.06
CA ILE A 118 -13.56 20.57 0.27
C ILE A 118 -12.39 21.54 0.27
N VAL A 119 -12.57 22.67 0.95
CA VAL A 119 -11.56 23.73 1.05
C VAL A 119 -10.85 23.64 2.40
N GLY A 120 -9.53 23.57 2.38
CA GLY A 120 -8.77 23.53 3.62
C GLY A 120 -7.27 23.52 3.40
N THR A 121 -6.53 23.49 4.50
CA THR A 121 -5.07 23.44 4.52
C THR A 121 -4.58 22.01 4.58
N VAL A 122 -3.62 21.66 3.75
CA VAL A 122 -2.97 20.34 3.78
C VAL A 122 -2.17 20.22 5.07
N VAL A 123 -2.53 19.27 5.91
CA VAL A 123 -1.85 18.98 7.19
C VAL A 123 -0.78 17.91 6.98
N GLU A 124 -1.09 16.90 6.17
CA GLU A 124 -0.22 15.75 5.98
C GLU A 124 -0.42 15.13 4.59
N VAL A 125 0.67 14.66 3.98
CA VAL A 125 0.64 13.87 2.76
C VAL A 125 1.25 12.52 3.06
N ASN A 126 0.40 11.50 3.17
CA ASN A 126 0.77 10.12 3.45
C ASN A 126 0.86 9.29 2.16
N THR A 127 1.29 8.05 2.29
CA THR A 127 1.53 7.13 1.17
C THR A 127 0.29 6.88 0.30
N ARG A 128 -0.93 6.81 0.87
CA ARG A 128 -2.17 6.49 0.15
C ARG A 128 -3.24 7.57 0.22
N SER A 129 -3.13 8.49 1.16
CA SER A 129 -4.11 9.56 1.40
C SER A 129 -3.42 10.77 1.98
N SER A 130 -3.98 11.94 1.73
CA SER A 130 -3.56 13.19 2.33
C SER A 130 -4.65 13.71 3.27
N VAL A 131 -4.27 14.50 4.26
CA VAL A 131 -5.19 15.07 5.24
C VAL A 131 -5.30 16.57 4.98
N ILE A 132 -6.52 17.05 4.79
CA ILE A 132 -6.85 18.47 4.65
C ILE A 132 -7.69 18.89 5.87
N ARG A 133 -7.30 19.98 6.51
CA ARG A 133 -8.03 20.58 7.61
C ARG A 133 -8.84 21.77 7.13
N GLY A 134 -10.15 21.71 7.28
CA GLY A 134 -11.08 22.79 6.98
C GLY A 134 -10.98 23.97 7.94
N ALA A 135 -11.69 25.05 7.63
CA ALA A 135 -11.79 26.24 8.50
C ALA A 135 -12.56 25.98 9.82
N ASP A 136 -13.28 24.90 9.89
CA ASP A 136 -14.03 24.37 11.04
C ASP A 136 -13.20 23.41 11.91
N ASP A 137 -11.88 23.33 11.64
CA ASP A 137 -10.94 22.39 12.26
C ASP A 137 -11.25 20.89 11.99
N VAL A 138 -12.16 20.58 11.07
CA VAL A 138 -12.43 19.21 10.67
C VAL A 138 -11.36 18.71 9.72
N GLU A 139 -10.78 17.56 10.04
CA GLU A 139 -9.79 16.89 9.20
C GLU A 139 -10.46 15.91 8.26
N THR A 140 -10.27 16.10 6.97
CA THR A 140 -10.79 15.22 5.92
C THR A 140 -9.65 14.46 5.26
N MET A 141 -9.75 13.13 5.24
CA MET A 141 -8.81 12.27 4.51
C MET A 141 -9.22 12.14 3.06
N ILE A 142 -8.36 12.56 2.15
CA ILE A 142 -8.57 12.50 0.71
C ILE A 142 -7.64 11.45 0.11
N PRO A 143 -8.16 10.46 -0.65
CA PRO A 143 -7.32 9.51 -1.37
C PRO A 143 -6.38 10.22 -2.34
N ASN A 144 -5.11 9.81 -2.41
CA ASN A 144 -4.13 10.50 -3.24
C ASN A 144 -4.45 10.46 -4.74
N SER A 145 -5.19 9.43 -5.21
CA SER A 145 -5.64 9.37 -6.60
C SER A 145 -6.55 10.54 -6.98
N THR A 146 -7.30 11.10 -6.04
CA THR A 146 -8.16 12.27 -6.25
C THR A 146 -7.38 13.48 -6.76
N PHE A 147 -6.14 13.69 -6.29
CA PHE A 147 -5.29 14.80 -6.75
C PHE A 147 -4.82 14.70 -8.19
N LEU A 148 -4.82 13.49 -8.77
CA LEU A 148 -4.42 13.26 -10.16
C LEU A 148 -5.60 13.11 -11.12
N GLU A 149 -6.76 12.74 -10.62
CA GLU A 149 -7.93 12.43 -11.44
C GLU A 149 -8.96 13.54 -11.45
N ASN A 150 -9.05 14.26 -10.36
CA ASN A 150 -10.03 15.32 -10.20
C ASN A 150 -9.39 16.70 -10.37
N ARG A 151 -10.25 17.69 -10.56
CA ARG A 151 -9.82 19.08 -10.58
C ARG A 151 -9.43 19.51 -9.17
N VAL A 152 -8.18 19.90 -8.99
CA VAL A 152 -7.66 20.45 -7.73
C VAL A 152 -7.27 21.91 -7.94
N THR A 153 -7.81 22.81 -7.12
CA THR A 153 -7.39 24.20 -7.11
C THR A 153 -6.44 24.42 -5.93
N ASN A 154 -5.20 24.75 -6.22
CA ASN A 154 -4.24 25.14 -5.19
C ASN A 154 -4.15 26.66 -5.14
N TRP A 155 -4.64 27.24 -4.03
CA TRP A 155 -4.71 28.68 -3.83
C TRP A 155 -3.36 29.30 -3.48
N THR A 156 -2.41 28.50 -3.04
CA THR A 156 -1.12 28.96 -2.50
C THR A 156 0.09 28.44 -3.31
N LEU A 157 -0.14 27.74 -4.42
CA LEU A 157 0.92 27.09 -5.21
C LEU A 157 2.03 28.04 -5.63
N SER A 158 1.69 29.22 -6.13
CA SER A 158 2.65 30.21 -6.65
C SER A 158 2.79 31.44 -5.76
N SER A 159 1.82 31.74 -4.92
CA SER A 159 1.79 32.91 -4.04
C SER A 159 0.82 32.70 -2.88
N SER A 160 1.18 33.18 -1.72
CA SER A 160 0.28 33.18 -0.54
C SER A 160 -0.82 34.27 -0.63
N LYS A 161 -0.79 35.10 -1.68
CA LYS A 161 -1.77 36.19 -1.86
C LYS A 161 -2.91 35.72 -2.74
N VAL A 162 -4.12 35.67 -2.17
CA VAL A 162 -5.36 35.28 -2.86
C VAL A 162 -6.31 36.48 -2.92
N ARG A 163 -6.84 36.76 -4.11
CA ARG A 163 -7.88 37.77 -4.28
C ARG A 163 -9.25 37.16 -3.98
N ARG A 164 -9.96 37.72 -3.00
CA ARG A 164 -11.36 37.38 -2.74
C ARG A 164 -12.23 38.62 -2.89
N SER A 165 -13.43 38.47 -3.48
CA SER A 165 -14.45 39.50 -3.53
C SER A 165 -15.47 39.27 -2.41
N LEU A 166 -15.67 40.30 -1.58
CA LEU A 166 -16.72 40.33 -0.58
C LEU A 166 -17.82 41.26 -1.10
N ARG A 167 -19.06 40.78 -1.14
CA ARG A 167 -20.22 41.63 -1.43
C ARG A 167 -20.76 42.18 -0.10
N VAL A 168 -20.73 43.48 0.05
CA VAL A 168 -21.26 44.17 1.21
C VAL A 168 -22.47 44.97 0.78
N GLY A 169 -23.62 44.72 1.41
CA GLY A 169 -24.79 45.53 1.22
C GLY A 169 -24.63 46.85 1.96
N VAL A 170 -24.80 47.97 1.26
CA VAL A 170 -24.77 49.31 1.85
C VAL A 170 -26.14 49.98 1.67
N ALA A 171 -26.45 50.93 2.55
CA ALA A 171 -27.69 51.70 2.46
C ALA A 171 -27.65 52.58 1.19
N TYR A 172 -28.81 52.84 0.61
CA TYR A 172 -28.91 53.73 -0.54
C TYR A 172 -28.45 55.13 -0.12
N GLY A 173 -27.52 55.71 -0.90
CA GLY A 173 -27.06 57.09 -0.68
C GLY A 173 -25.71 57.23 0.04
N THR A 174 -24.97 56.12 0.23
CA THR A 174 -23.59 56.13 0.75
C THR A 174 -22.55 55.98 -0.38
#